data_7f4102aba2524df9c51ca1ae651577b0
#
_entry.id   7f4102aba2524df9c51ca1ae651577b0
#
_cell.length_a   1.000
_cell.length_b   1.000
_cell.length_c   1.000
_cell.angle_alpha   90.00
_cell.angle_beta   90.00
_cell.angle_gamma   90.00
#
_symmetry.space_group_name_H-M   'P 1'
#
loop_
_entity.id
_entity.type
_entity.pdbx_description
1 polymer ?
#
loop_
_entity_poly.entity_id
_entity_poly.type
_entity_poly.pdbx_seq_one_letter_code
_entity_poly.pdbx_strand_id
1 'polypeptide(L)'
;SEIPEGFKEARGFHFSPLPLYPLAELINTLPEDAWIQVDPHYEWFFPEYREEWERILRRVSVVLPSEDEFTKFFDIPLAFDIDNYKKHMRELSAMGPPIVVLKMGPQGAILYLKDEDVFYSIPSCAEHVVDVTGAGDSFCGSLLYNYVSGDDIITAAIKGMVGSSITLENTSADENFHVAEGVAMERFRRVEASVREKIKIL
;
A
#
# COMPACT_ATOMS: atom_id res chain seq x y z
N SER A 1 12.05 -21.55 -0.04
CA SER A 1 10.68 -21.45 -0.58
C SER A 1 10.77 -21.14 -2.06
N GLU A 2 10.01 -21.81 -2.89
CA GLU A 2 10.01 -21.59 -4.34
C GLU A 2 8.63 -21.08 -4.77
N ILE A 3 8.61 -20.10 -5.67
CA ILE A 3 7.38 -19.67 -6.34
C ILE A 3 7.03 -20.74 -7.39
N PRO A 4 5.79 -21.29 -7.37
CA PRO A 4 5.37 -22.26 -8.36
C PRO A 4 5.52 -21.72 -9.77
N GLU A 5 5.92 -22.58 -10.72
CA GLU A 5 6.26 -22.18 -12.10
C GLU A 5 5.16 -21.35 -12.77
N GLY A 6 3.88 -21.75 -12.60
CA GLY A 6 2.75 -21.05 -13.19
C GLY A 6 2.51 -19.63 -12.66
N PHE A 7 3.13 -19.24 -11.54
CA PHE A 7 3.05 -17.87 -11.01
C PHE A 7 4.20 -16.98 -11.48
N LYS A 8 5.26 -17.54 -12.05
CA LYS A 8 6.42 -16.76 -12.55
C LYS A 8 6.07 -15.88 -13.76
N GLU A 9 4.98 -16.19 -14.45
CA GLU A 9 4.47 -15.39 -15.57
C GLU A 9 3.56 -14.22 -15.12
N ALA A 10 3.28 -14.10 -13.82
CA ALA A 10 2.50 -12.98 -13.30
C ALA A 10 3.25 -11.66 -13.48
N ARG A 11 2.52 -10.61 -13.84
CA ARG A 11 3.08 -9.26 -14.03
C ARG A 11 3.33 -8.53 -12.71
N GLY A 12 2.64 -8.91 -11.64
CA GLY A 12 2.73 -8.27 -10.35
C GLY A 12 2.65 -9.27 -9.19
N PHE A 13 3.41 -8.97 -8.15
CA PHE A 13 3.51 -9.78 -6.94
C PHE A 13 3.27 -8.91 -5.72
N HIS A 14 2.40 -9.38 -4.83
CA HIS A 14 2.21 -8.77 -3.52
C HIS A 14 2.75 -9.73 -2.45
N PHE A 15 3.62 -9.20 -1.62
CA PHE A 15 4.09 -9.88 -0.42
C PHE A 15 3.39 -9.23 0.78
N SER A 16 2.42 -9.94 1.33
CA SER A 16 1.83 -9.70 2.64
C SER A 16 2.86 -10.02 3.73
N PRO A 17 2.61 -9.67 4.99
CA PRO A 17 3.62 -9.81 6.04
C PRO A 17 4.38 -11.14 6.05
N LEU A 18 5.66 -11.09 5.72
CA LEU A 18 6.59 -12.21 5.74
C LEU A 18 7.82 -11.87 6.60
N PRO A 19 8.45 -12.86 7.22
CA PRO A 19 9.77 -12.67 7.81
C PRO A 19 10.79 -12.20 6.77
N LEU A 20 11.71 -11.35 7.21
CA LEU A 20 12.64 -10.59 6.35
C LEU A 20 13.47 -11.49 5.39
N TYR A 21 14.06 -12.58 5.90
CA TYR A 21 14.91 -13.45 5.09
C TYR A 21 14.14 -14.23 4.02
N PRO A 22 13.01 -14.89 4.32
CA PRO A 22 12.15 -15.48 3.29
C PRO A 22 11.67 -14.49 2.24
N LEU A 23 11.33 -13.24 2.65
CA LEU A 23 10.94 -12.19 1.72
C LEU A 23 12.07 -11.86 0.74
N ALA A 24 13.29 -11.65 1.25
CA ALA A 24 14.46 -11.36 0.42
C ALA A 24 14.77 -12.48 -0.57
N GLU A 25 14.70 -13.73 -0.13
CA GLU A 25 14.90 -14.91 -1.00
C GLU A 25 13.87 -14.96 -2.12
N LEU A 26 12.57 -14.80 -1.80
CA LEU A 26 11.49 -14.85 -2.79
C LEU A 26 11.62 -13.73 -3.83
N ILE A 27 11.87 -12.50 -3.41
CA ILE A 27 12.03 -11.35 -4.30
C ILE A 27 13.18 -11.58 -5.29
N ASN A 28 14.28 -12.20 -4.86
CA ASN A 28 15.43 -12.49 -5.72
C ASN A 28 15.15 -13.57 -6.78
N THR A 29 14.08 -14.35 -6.63
CA THR A 29 13.67 -15.36 -7.62
C THR A 29 12.77 -14.80 -8.72
N LEU A 30 12.26 -13.57 -8.56
CA LEU A 30 11.34 -12.95 -9.50
C LEU A 30 12.06 -12.35 -10.70
N PRO A 31 11.38 -12.24 -11.88
CA PRO A 31 11.88 -11.50 -13.03
C PRO A 31 12.33 -10.08 -12.67
N GLU A 32 13.32 -9.55 -13.37
CA GLU A 32 13.86 -8.22 -13.11
C GLU A 32 12.83 -7.10 -13.34
N ASP A 33 11.92 -7.29 -14.28
CA ASP A 33 10.85 -6.39 -14.67
C ASP A 33 9.53 -6.62 -13.92
N ALA A 34 9.49 -7.55 -12.97
CA ALA A 34 8.31 -7.81 -12.17
C ALA A 34 7.92 -6.59 -11.33
N TRP A 35 6.63 -6.24 -11.33
CA TRP A 35 6.08 -5.28 -10.39
C TRP A 35 5.96 -5.92 -9.00
N ILE A 36 6.72 -5.42 -8.05
CA ILE A 36 6.78 -5.98 -6.68
C ILE A 36 6.22 -4.99 -5.69
N GLN A 37 5.23 -5.43 -4.94
CA GLN A 37 4.56 -4.69 -3.89
C GLN A 37 4.77 -5.40 -2.56
N VAL A 38 5.21 -4.66 -1.53
CA VAL A 38 5.50 -5.22 -0.20
C VAL A 38 4.72 -4.48 0.88
N ASP A 39 3.96 -5.22 1.67
CA ASP A 39 3.43 -4.81 2.96
C ASP A 39 4.37 -5.34 4.06
N PRO A 40 5.10 -4.48 4.77
CA PRO A 40 6.07 -4.93 5.76
C PRO A 40 5.43 -5.67 6.92
N HIS A 41 6.20 -6.57 7.54
CA HIS A 41 5.76 -7.24 8.76
C HIS A 41 6.16 -6.42 9.99
N TYR A 42 5.22 -6.17 10.87
CA TYR A 42 5.39 -5.35 12.08
C TYR A 42 6.55 -5.82 12.99
N GLU A 43 6.92 -7.13 12.96
CA GLU A 43 8.03 -7.67 13.75
C GLU A 43 9.40 -7.46 13.10
N TRP A 44 9.46 -7.07 11.83
CA TRP A 44 10.70 -6.98 11.06
C TRP A 44 10.92 -5.60 10.44
N PHE A 45 9.98 -4.67 10.61
CA PHE A 45 10.11 -3.31 10.10
C PHE A 45 10.55 -2.36 11.21
N PHE A 46 11.84 -2.45 11.55
CA PHE A 46 12.50 -1.70 12.63
C PHE A 46 13.83 -1.12 12.18
N PRO A 47 14.38 -0.09 12.88
CA PRO A 47 15.65 0.55 12.53
C PRO A 47 16.83 -0.41 12.47
N GLU A 48 16.87 -1.44 13.34
CA GLU A 48 17.94 -2.43 13.38
C GLU A 48 18.05 -3.30 12.11
N TYR A 49 16.98 -3.41 11.31
CA TYR A 49 16.96 -4.15 10.04
C TYR A 49 17.07 -3.25 8.81
N ARG A 50 17.50 -2.00 9.00
CA ARG A 50 17.54 -1.00 7.93
C ARG A 50 18.38 -1.44 6.73
N GLU A 51 19.55 -2.02 6.97
CA GLU A 51 20.44 -2.46 5.90
C GLU A 51 19.83 -3.59 5.05
N GLU A 52 19.14 -4.54 5.70
CA GLU A 52 18.40 -5.60 5.03
C GLU A 52 17.25 -5.04 4.20
N TRP A 53 16.49 -4.10 4.76
CA TRP A 53 15.42 -3.43 4.05
C TRP A 53 15.94 -2.63 2.85
N GLU A 54 17.07 -1.95 2.95
CA GLU A 54 17.69 -1.27 1.80
C GLU A 54 18.04 -2.23 0.67
N ARG A 55 18.44 -3.46 0.97
CA ARG A 55 18.69 -4.49 -0.06
C ARG A 55 17.40 -4.96 -0.73
N ILE A 56 16.37 -5.23 0.06
CA ILE A 56 15.06 -5.68 -0.42
C ILE A 56 14.40 -4.59 -1.26
N LEU A 57 14.34 -3.38 -0.75
CA LEU A 57 13.60 -2.25 -1.32
C LEU A 57 14.14 -1.81 -2.69
N ARG A 58 15.39 -2.10 -3.04
CA ARG A 58 15.93 -1.85 -4.39
C ARG A 58 15.21 -2.61 -5.49
N ARG A 59 14.52 -3.69 -5.16
CA ARG A 59 13.74 -4.53 -6.09
C ARG A 59 12.23 -4.26 -6.00
N VAL A 60 11.81 -3.43 -5.05
CA VAL A 60 10.40 -3.19 -4.74
C VAL A 60 9.89 -1.97 -5.52
N SER A 61 8.75 -2.13 -6.18
CA SER A 61 8.06 -1.06 -6.89
C SER A 61 7.22 -0.20 -5.96
N VAL A 62 6.55 -0.83 -4.99
CA VAL A 62 5.70 -0.15 -4.00
C VAL A 62 5.92 -0.75 -2.62
N VAL A 63 6.15 0.09 -1.61
CA VAL A 63 6.12 -0.31 -0.20
C VAL A 63 4.93 0.35 0.50
N LEU A 64 4.20 -0.44 1.32
CA LEU A 64 2.90 -0.03 1.88
C LEU A 64 2.84 -0.20 3.41
N PRO A 65 3.71 0.43 4.20
CA PRO A 65 3.63 0.32 5.64
C PRO A 65 2.34 0.92 6.20
N SER A 66 1.89 0.40 7.33
CA SER A 66 0.97 1.10 8.22
C SER A 66 1.68 2.25 8.94
N GLU A 67 0.91 3.20 9.48
CA GLU A 67 1.46 4.32 10.24
C GLU A 67 2.28 3.85 11.45
N ASP A 68 1.83 2.81 12.15
CA ASP A 68 2.53 2.21 13.28
C ASP A 68 3.88 1.58 12.89
N GLU A 69 3.92 0.82 11.79
CA GLU A 69 5.15 0.26 11.25
C GLU A 69 6.12 1.33 10.78
N PHE A 70 5.61 2.33 10.09
CA PHE A 70 6.39 3.44 9.55
C PHE A 70 7.04 4.26 10.66
N THR A 71 6.27 4.61 11.70
CA THR A 71 6.78 5.39 12.82
C THR A 71 7.82 4.63 13.64
N LYS A 72 7.65 3.32 13.80
CA LYS A 72 8.64 2.44 14.43
C LYS A 72 9.93 2.35 13.62
N PHE A 73 9.84 2.19 12.31
CA PHE A 73 11.00 2.07 11.43
C PHE A 73 11.88 3.32 11.44
N PHE A 74 11.29 4.50 11.60
CA PHE A 74 12.02 5.76 11.66
C PHE A 74 12.28 6.28 13.08
N ASP A 75 11.86 5.54 14.10
CA ASP A 75 11.93 5.96 15.52
C ASP A 75 11.35 7.36 15.73
N ILE A 76 10.17 7.61 15.19
CA ILE A 76 9.44 8.87 15.31
C ILE A 76 8.13 8.69 16.08
N PRO A 77 7.62 9.74 16.77
CA PRO A 77 6.36 9.65 17.48
C PRO A 77 5.18 9.31 16.56
N LEU A 78 4.27 8.47 17.03
CA LEU A 78 2.96 8.26 16.43
C LEU A 78 2.10 9.52 16.71
N ALA A 79 2.33 10.57 15.95
CA ALA A 79 1.60 11.82 16.03
C ALA A 79 1.43 12.33 14.60
N PHE A 80 0.20 12.61 14.20
CA PHE A 80 -0.08 13.07 12.84
C PHE A 80 0.64 14.40 12.57
N ASP A 81 1.83 14.28 11.98
CA ASP A 81 2.67 15.37 11.50
C ASP A 81 2.98 15.12 10.04
N ILE A 82 2.21 15.74 9.17
CA ILE A 82 2.29 15.51 7.72
C ILE A 82 3.66 15.87 7.13
N ASP A 83 4.30 16.91 7.62
CA ASP A 83 5.60 17.34 7.08
C ASP A 83 6.70 16.37 7.51
N ASN A 84 6.61 15.85 8.73
CA ASN A 84 7.51 14.81 9.22
C ASN A 84 7.30 13.50 8.45
N TYR A 85 6.05 13.11 8.17
CA TYR A 85 5.76 11.93 7.37
C TYR A 85 6.26 12.06 5.94
N LYS A 86 6.05 13.19 5.28
CA LYS A 86 6.58 13.45 3.93
C LYS A 86 8.10 13.33 3.87
N LYS A 87 8.80 13.88 4.87
CA LYS A 87 10.27 13.77 4.97
C LYS A 87 10.70 12.30 4.97
N HIS A 88 10.11 11.49 5.84
CA HIS A 88 10.50 10.09 6.00
C HIS A 88 9.97 9.18 4.88
N MET A 89 8.86 9.54 4.21
CA MET A 89 8.43 8.84 2.99
C MET A 89 9.42 9.05 1.84
N ARG A 90 10.00 10.26 1.69
CA ARG A 90 11.11 10.50 0.76
C ARG A 90 12.34 9.67 1.13
N GLU A 91 12.66 9.58 2.41
CA GLU A 91 13.78 8.78 2.90
C GLU A 91 13.56 7.28 2.62
N LEU A 92 12.37 6.75 2.89
CA LEU A 92 12.01 5.37 2.57
C LEU A 92 12.11 5.10 1.06
N SER A 93 11.62 6.01 0.24
CA SER A 93 11.71 5.91 -1.21
C SER A 93 13.15 6.01 -1.73
N ALA A 94 14.02 6.74 -1.05
CA ALA A 94 15.44 6.82 -1.40
C ALA A 94 16.16 5.46 -1.22
N MET A 95 15.62 4.56 -0.38
CA MET A 95 16.13 3.21 -0.20
C MET A 95 15.85 2.29 -1.42
N GLY A 96 14.93 2.68 -2.33
CA GLY A 96 14.67 1.91 -3.55
C GLY A 96 13.32 2.20 -4.20
N PRO A 97 12.19 1.97 -3.52
CA PRO A 97 10.88 1.97 -4.16
C PRO A 97 10.50 3.35 -4.70
N PRO A 98 10.10 3.45 -5.99
CA PRO A 98 9.62 4.70 -6.56
C PRO A 98 8.28 5.16 -5.97
N ILE A 99 7.54 4.27 -5.34
CA ILE A 99 6.22 4.53 -4.78
C ILE A 99 6.19 4.11 -3.30
N VAL A 100 5.71 5.02 -2.44
CA VAL A 100 5.45 4.73 -1.02
C VAL A 100 3.99 5.02 -0.73
N VAL A 101 3.30 4.08 -0.11
CA VAL A 101 1.92 4.26 0.36
C VAL A 101 1.90 4.09 1.88
N LEU A 102 1.66 5.17 2.60
CA LEU A 102 1.50 5.14 4.06
C LEU A 102 0.02 4.95 4.39
N LYS A 103 -0.33 3.79 4.95
CA LYS A 103 -1.69 3.44 5.40
C LYS A 103 -1.92 4.05 6.79
N MET A 104 -2.94 4.92 6.95
CA MET A 104 -3.18 5.68 8.17
C MET A 104 -4.57 5.41 8.80
N GLY A 105 -5.07 4.20 8.66
CA GLY A 105 -6.36 3.78 9.22
C GLY A 105 -7.50 4.73 8.84
N PRO A 106 -8.19 5.34 9.83
CA PRO A 106 -9.34 6.22 9.56
C PRO A 106 -9.01 7.46 8.71
N GLN A 107 -7.76 7.93 8.70
CA GLN A 107 -7.33 9.05 7.88
C GLN A 107 -7.14 8.68 6.41
N GLY A 108 -7.20 7.38 6.07
CA GLY A 108 -6.99 6.88 4.73
C GLY A 108 -5.54 6.54 4.43
N ALA A 109 -4.96 7.08 3.37
CA ALA A 109 -3.58 6.82 2.99
C ALA A 109 -2.91 8.04 2.36
N ILE A 110 -1.58 8.11 2.46
CA ILE A 110 -0.75 9.04 1.68
C ILE A 110 0.02 8.22 0.64
N LEU A 111 -0.10 8.62 -0.61
CA LEU A 111 0.67 8.08 -1.73
C LEU A 111 1.78 9.08 -2.09
N TYR A 112 3.02 8.63 -2.15
CA TYR A 112 4.17 9.40 -2.62
C TYR A 112 4.71 8.81 -3.91
N LEU A 113 4.94 9.67 -4.90
CA LEU A 113 5.56 9.36 -6.18
C LEU A 113 6.91 10.05 -6.27
N LYS A 114 8.00 9.27 -6.30
CA LYS A 114 9.38 9.76 -6.27
C LYS A 114 9.75 10.60 -7.47
N ASP A 115 9.38 10.15 -8.67
CA ASP A 115 9.81 10.77 -9.92
C ASP A 115 9.27 12.18 -10.09
N GLU A 116 8.11 12.46 -9.51
CA GLU A 116 7.42 13.76 -9.56
C GLU A 116 7.61 14.57 -8.27
N ASP A 117 8.12 13.94 -7.20
CA ASP A 117 8.17 14.44 -5.81
C ASP A 117 6.80 14.96 -5.33
N VAL A 118 5.74 14.21 -5.59
CA VAL A 118 4.35 14.60 -5.30
C VAL A 118 3.71 13.65 -4.30
N PHE A 119 2.87 14.22 -3.41
CA PHE A 119 2.08 13.50 -2.43
C PHE A 119 0.59 13.65 -2.71
N TYR A 120 -0.14 12.53 -2.61
CA TYR A 120 -1.58 12.47 -2.72
C TYR A 120 -2.18 11.97 -1.42
N SER A 121 -3.16 12.68 -0.88
CA SER A 121 -3.97 12.21 0.24
C SER A 121 -5.19 11.49 -0.31
N ILE A 122 -5.35 10.20 0.02
CA ILE A 122 -6.48 9.37 -0.36
C ILE A 122 -7.32 9.13 0.90
N PRO A 123 -8.45 9.85 1.06
CA PRO A 123 -9.27 9.75 2.26
C PRO A 123 -9.95 8.38 2.37
N SER A 124 -10.13 7.91 3.60
CA SER A 124 -10.99 6.76 3.86
C SER A 124 -12.42 7.05 3.39
N CYS A 125 -13.11 6.02 2.87
CA CYS A 125 -14.47 6.14 2.37
C CYS A 125 -15.45 5.14 3.01
N ALA A 126 -15.04 4.45 4.08
CA ALA A 126 -15.95 3.63 4.87
C ALA A 126 -16.99 4.51 5.57
N GLU A 127 -18.24 4.09 5.55
CA GLU A 127 -19.36 4.80 6.19
C GLU A 127 -19.51 4.38 7.66
N HIS A 128 -19.18 3.12 7.95
CA HIS A 128 -19.13 2.55 9.28
C HIS A 128 -18.06 1.47 9.34
N VAL A 129 -17.64 1.10 10.53
CA VAL A 129 -16.64 0.04 10.72
C VAL A 129 -17.25 -1.07 11.54
N VAL A 130 -17.28 -2.27 10.98
CA VAL A 130 -17.72 -3.50 11.64
C VAL A 130 -16.51 -4.31 12.12
N ASP A 131 -15.54 -4.56 11.20
CA ASP A 131 -14.31 -5.27 11.49
C ASP A 131 -13.15 -4.66 10.70
N VAL A 132 -12.01 -4.45 11.36
CA VAL A 132 -10.81 -3.90 10.73
C VAL A 132 -9.93 -4.97 10.06
N THR A 133 -10.23 -6.24 10.31
CA THR A 133 -9.43 -7.37 9.84
C THR A 133 -9.45 -7.46 8.31
N GLY A 134 -8.26 -7.53 7.71
CA GLY A 134 -8.11 -7.65 6.26
C GLY A 134 -8.32 -6.38 5.44
N ALA A 135 -8.61 -5.24 6.09
CA ALA A 135 -8.77 -3.96 5.38
C ALA A 135 -7.50 -3.51 4.66
N GLY A 136 -6.32 -3.72 5.29
CA GLY A 136 -5.01 -3.51 4.68
C GLY A 136 -4.75 -4.44 3.50
N ASP A 137 -5.03 -5.72 3.66
CA ASP A 137 -4.87 -6.73 2.61
C ASP A 137 -5.77 -6.43 1.41
N SER A 138 -7.03 -6.05 1.66
CA SER A 138 -7.97 -5.64 0.61
C SER A 138 -7.50 -4.39 -0.14
N PHE A 139 -6.94 -3.40 0.59
CA PHE A 139 -6.32 -2.23 -0.03
C PHE A 139 -5.18 -2.66 -0.96
N CYS A 140 -4.22 -3.42 -0.43
CA CYS A 140 -3.04 -3.85 -1.16
C CYS A 140 -3.38 -4.72 -2.38
N GLY A 141 -4.24 -5.71 -2.20
CA GLY A 141 -4.67 -6.61 -3.29
C GLY A 141 -5.42 -5.87 -4.39
N SER A 142 -6.34 -4.97 -4.03
CA SER A 142 -7.10 -4.16 -4.99
C SER A 142 -6.19 -3.17 -5.73
N LEU A 143 -5.24 -2.52 -5.04
CA LEU A 143 -4.26 -1.64 -5.68
C LEU A 143 -3.46 -2.41 -6.73
N LEU A 144 -2.87 -3.54 -6.36
CA LEU A 144 -2.08 -4.35 -7.29
C LEU A 144 -2.89 -4.77 -8.50
N TYR A 145 -4.07 -5.38 -8.27
CA TYR A 145 -4.93 -5.88 -9.35
C TYR A 145 -5.27 -4.78 -10.37
N ASN A 146 -5.70 -3.62 -9.89
CA ASN A 146 -6.11 -2.53 -10.78
C ASN A 146 -4.90 -1.93 -11.52
N TYR A 147 -3.76 -1.77 -10.85
CA TYR A 147 -2.56 -1.26 -11.50
C TYR A 147 -2.06 -2.19 -12.63
N VAL A 148 -1.92 -3.49 -12.36
CA VAL A 148 -1.47 -4.44 -13.39
C VAL A 148 -2.51 -4.69 -14.48
N SER A 149 -3.77 -4.30 -14.25
CA SER A 149 -4.84 -4.32 -15.24
C SER A 149 -4.84 -3.09 -16.17
N GLY A 150 -4.02 -2.06 -15.86
CA GLY A 150 -3.79 -0.92 -16.73
C GLY A 150 -4.26 0.43 -16.20
N ASP A 151 -4.74 0.51 -14.95
CA ASP A 151 -5.01 1.80 -14.33
C ASP A 151 -3.70 2.54 -14.00
N ASP A 152 -3.73 3.87 -13.94
CA ASP A 152 -2.67 4.64 -13.31
C ASP A 152 -2.63 4.38 -11.79
N ILE A 153 -1.49 4.65 -11.16
CA ILE A 153 -1.26 4.31 -9.75
C ILE A 153 -2.20 5.06 -8.79
N ILE A 154 -2.62 6.27 -9.13
CA ILE A 154 -3.54 7.08 -8.31
C ILE A 154 -4.93 6.44 -8.36
N THR A 155 -5.41 6.12 -9.57
CA THR A 155 -6.68 5.40 -9.78
C THR A 155 -6.67 4.05 -9.07
N ALA A 156 -5.59 3.28 -9.19
CA ALA A 156 -5.43 1.99 -8.52
C ALA A 156 -5.47 2.14 -6.98
N ALA A 157 -4.82 3.16 -6.42
CA ALA A 157 -4.84 3.43 -4.98
C ALA A 157 -6.24 3.88 -4.48
N ILE A 158 -6.98 4.67 -5.26
CA ILE A 158 -8.36 5.03 -4.96
C ILE A 158 -9.25 3.78 -4.93
N LYS A 159 -9.13 2.90 -5.92
CA LYS A 159 -9.85 1.61 -5.95
C LYS A 159 -9.42 0.70 -4.78
N GLY A 160 -8.15 0.74 -4.38
CA GLY A 160 -7.65 0.10 -3.16
C GLY A 160 -8.41 0.59 -1.92
N MET A 161 -8.59 1.91 -1.79
CA MET A 161 -9.33 2.51 -0.69
C MET A 161 -10.82 2.10 -0.70
N VAL A 162 -11.43 2.01 -1.86
CA VAL A 162 -12.81 1.50 -2.00
C VAL A 162 -12.91 0.05 -1.56
N GLY A 163 -11.98 -0.81 -2.01
CA GLY A 163 -11.92 -2.22 -1.58
C GLY A 163 -11.78 -2.35 -0.06
N SER A 164 -10.85 -1.60 0.53
CA SER A 164 -10.66 -1.53 1.99
C SER A 164 -11.94 -1.10 2.72
N SER A 165 -12.65 -0.08 2.20
CA SER A 165 -13.87 0.41 2.83
C SER A 165 -14.99 -0.64 2.86
N ILE A 166 -15.09 -1.45 1.82
CA ILE A 166 -16.05 -2.54 1.73
C ILE A 166 -15.71 -3.63 2.76
N THR A 167 -14.43 -3.98 2.90
CA THR A 167 -13.98 -4.94 3.91
C THR A 167 -14.26 -4.47 5.33
N LEU A 168 -14.02 -3.20 5.63
CA LEU A 168 -14.28 -2.59 6.95
C LEU A 168 -15.75 -2.68 7.39
N GLU A 169 -16.68 -2.71 6.45
CA GLU A 169 -18.13 -2.70 6.69
C GLU A 169 -18.76 -4.10 6.77
N ASN A 170 -17.94 -5.14 6.62
CA ASN A 170 -18.38 -6.53 6.64
C ASN A 170 -17.61 -7.34 7.69
N THR A 171 -18.15 -8.50 8.07
CA THR A 171 -17.53 -9.41 9.05
C THR A 171 -16.64 -10.47 8.43
N SER A 172 -16.70 -10.62 7.09
CA SER A 172 -15.90 -11.59 6.36
C SER A 172 -15.58 -11.12 4.94
N ALA A 173 -14.47 -11.64 4.38
CA ALA A 173 -14.10 -11.36 3.00
C ALA A 173 -15.13 -11.87 1.98
N ASP A 174 -15.88 -12.93 2.30
CA ASP A 174 -16.91 -13.50 1.42
C ASP A 174 -18.08 -12.54 1.18
N GLU A 175 -18.41 -11.68 2.16
CA GLU A 175 -19.47 -10.69 2.02
C GLU A 175 -19.09 -9.57 1.03
N ASN A 176 -17.81 -9.33 0.80
CA ASN A 176 -17.32 -8.33 -0.16
C ASN A 176 -17.77 -8.63 -1.60
N PHE A 177 -17.99 -9.91 -1.95
CA PHE A 177 -18.47 -10.32 -3.27
C PHE A 177 -19.93 -9.96 -3.53
N HIS A 178 -20.69 -9.59 -2.51
CA HIS A 178 -22.11 -9.25 -2.61
C HIS A 178 -22.39 -7.75 -2.64
N VAL A 179 -21.34 -6.92 -2.59
CA VAL A 179 -21.51 -5.47 -2.68
C VAL A 179 -21.92 -5.07 -4.08
N ALA A 180 -23.00 -4.30 -4.18
CA ALA A 180 -23.49 -3.81 -5.47
C ALA A 180 -22.43 -2.93 -6.15
N GLU A 181 -22.17 -3.18 -7.44
CA GLU A 181 -21.21 -2.43 -8.25
C GLU A 181 -21.44 -0.91 -8.18
N GLY A 182 -22.71 -0.48 -8.08
CA GLY A 182 -23.07 0.93 -7.94
C GLY A 182 -22.50 1.59 -6.70
N VAL A 183 -22.41 0.89 -5.57
CA VAL A 183 -21.83 1.41 -4.31
C VAL A 183 -20.34 1.65 -4.46
N ALA A 184 -19.61 0.69 -5.03
CA ALA A 184 -18.18 0.82 -5.26
C ALA A 184 -17.87 2.00 -6.22
N MET A 185 -18.65 2.15 -7.30
CA MET A 185 -18.50 3.25 -8.25
C MET A 185 -18.82 4.62 -7.67
N GLU A 186 -19.81 4.72 -6.80
CA GLU A 186 -20.15 5.97 -6.12
C GLU A 186 -19.01 6.39 -5.18
N ARG A 187 -18.49 5.47 -4.37
CA ARG A 187 -17.34 5.71 -3.49
C ARG A 187 -16.12 6.12 -4.28
N PHE A 188 -15.82 5.42 -5.37
CA PHE A 188 -14.72 5.76 -6.26
C PHE A 188 -14.80 7.21 -6.72
N ARG A 189 -15.94 7.64 -7.30
CA ARG A 189 -16.12 9.01 -7.79
C ARG A 189 -15.98 10.06 -6.69
N ARG A 190 -16.51 9.78 -5.49
CA ARG A 190 -16.41 10.67 -4.34
C ARG A 190 -14.94 10.85 -3.89
N VAL A 191 -14.18 9.76 -3.79
CA VAL A 191 -12.76 9.80 -3.42
C VAL A 191 -11.93 10.45 -4.52
N GLU A 192 -12.15 10.07 -5.77
CA GLU A 192 -11.44 10.63 -6.94
C GLU A 192 -11.58 12.16 -7.00
N ALA A 193 -12.79 12.68 -6.86
CA ALA A 193 -13.01 14.13 -6.80
C ALA A 193 -12.20 14.80 -5.68
N SER A 194 -12.22 14.21 -4.47
CA SER A 194 -11.47 14.73 -3.32
C SER A 194 -9.96 14.70 -3.54
N VAL A 195 -9.42 13.65 -4.17
CA VAL A 195 -7.98 13.52 -4.44
C VAL A 195 -7.54 14.55 -5.48
N ARG A 196 -8.29 14.72 -6.57
CA ARG A 196 -7.98 15.68 -7.64
C ARG A 196 -8.07 17.14 -7.19
N GLU A 197 -9.00 17.48 -6.29
CA GLU A 197 -9.11 18.83 -5.73
C GLU A 197 -7.94 19.18 -4.80
N LYS A 198 -7.42 18.21 -4.05
CA LYS A 198 -6.36 18.39 -3.05
C LYS A 198 -4.94 18.34 -3.60
N ILE A 199 -4.73 17.98 -4.85
CA ILE A 199 -3.41 17.97 -5.53
C ILE A 199 -2.67 19.33 -5.41
N LYS A 200 -3.38 20.42 -5.12
CA LYS A 200 -2.82 21.77 -4.99
C LYS A 200 -2.36 22.17 -3.57
N ILE A 201 -2.51 21.32 -2.57
CA ILE A 201 -2.38 21.75 -1.14
C ILE A 201 -1.38 20.93 -0.32
N LEU A 202 -0.76 19.89 -0.86
CA LEU A 202 0.23 19.12 -0.10
C LEU A 202 1.68 19.44 -0.56
#